data_1ef617502e8436a738ad46ec35f1ef4a
#
_entry.id   1ef617502e8436a738ad46ec35f1ef4a
#
_cell.length_a   1.000
_cell.length_b   1.000
_cell.length_c   1.000
_cell.angle_alpha   90.00
_cell.angle_beta   90.00
_cell.angle_gamma   90.00
#
_symmetry.space_group_name_H-M   'P 1'
#
loop_
_entity.id
_entity.type
_entity.pdbx_description
1 polymer ?
#
loop_
_entity_poly.entity_id
_entity_poly.type
_entity_poly.pdbx_seq_one_letter_code
_entity_poly.pdbx_strand_id
1 'polypeptide(L)'
;MEHIELDHGYQFHGEETTKGSLKLTGKITGAGHPFIKDFLFVKQFEEEGVEAKLTIPAPAQFLAELFRGDNSKNTREFYPNNEELIHDIAEAYRTFFREIHAAGCNTVQLDDCTWGMIVDDDFWKSMAGKGFTLEHEALQYLTVNNLAIEDKPEGLTINTHVCRGNYHSCYATKGAYDPVAPYLFAKENVNTYYLEYDDERSGSFEPLKYVSDNKRVVLGLITTKSPILEDKSTIIARIREAEKYIPLERLSLSPQCGFASCEIGNKLTEEEQWAKLSLVREITEEVWG
;
A
#
# COMPACT_ATOMS: atom_id res chain seq x y z
N MET A 1 -8.75 -7.49 -19.68
CA MET A 1 -7.60 -6.55 -19.81
C MET A 1 -6.53 -7.20 -20.65
N GLU A 2 -5.69 -6.43 -21.32
CA GLU A 2 -4.60 -6.88 -22.18
C GLU A 2 -3.31 -6.18 -21.78
N HIS A 3 -2.19 -6.93 -21.76
CA HIS A 3 -0.87 -6.36 -21.49
C HIS A 3 -0.41 -5.46 -22.63
N ILE A 4 0.14 -4.30 -22.29
CA ILE A 4 0.75 -3.34 -23.24
C ILE A 4 2.09 -2.86 -22.70
N GLU A 5 2.89 -2.23 -23.58
CA GLU A 5 4.06 -1.45 -23.19
C GLU A 5 3.78 0.04 -23.37
N LEU A 6 4.15 0.83 -22.36
CA LEU A 6 4.12 2.29 -22.41
C LEU A 6 5.51 2.83 -22.84
N ASP A 7 5.62 4.13 -23.09
CA ASP A 7 6.88 4.77 -23.45
C ASP A 7 7.89 4.71 -22.29
N HIS A 8 7.41 4.76 -21.04
CA HIS A 8 8.23 4.76 -19.84
C HIS A 8 7.65 3.84 -18.77
N GLY A 9 8.53 3.16 -17.99
CA GLY A 9 8.20 2.50 -16.75
C GLY A 9 7.96 3.49 -15.59
N TYR A 10 7.76 2.97 -14.39
CA TYR A 10 7.78 3.80 -13.20
C TYR A 10 9.21 4.25 -12.89
N GLN A 11 9.36 5.53 -12.56
CA GLN A 11 10.65 6.13 -12.21
C GLN A 11 10.91 5.98 -10.71
N PHE A 12 12.04 5.41 -10.37
CA PHE A 12 12.56 5.31 -9.01
C PHE A 12 13.85 6.12 -8.89
N HIS A 13 14.27 6.43 -7.69
CA HIS A 13 15.55 7.12 -7.48
C HIS A 13 16.72 6.18 -7.81
N GLY A 14 17.20 6.30 -9.04
CA GLY A 14 18.32 5.54 -9.59
C GLY A 14 17.97 4.43 -10.59
N GLU A 15 16.70 4.05 -10.71
CA GLU A 15 16.27 2.97 -11.60
C GLU A 15 14.88 3.26 -12.22
N GLU A 16 14.59 2.60 -13.33
CA GLU A 16 13.29 2.61 -14.00
C GLU A 16 12.77 1.17 -14.10
N THR A 17 11.47 0.95 -13.83
CA THR A 17 10.86 -0.37 -14.00
C THR A 17 10.67 -0.73 -15.46
N THR A 18 10.27 -1.96 -15.72
CA THR A 18 9.76 -2.37 -17.03
C THR A 18 8.62 -1.46 -17.48
N LYS A 19 8.44 -1.33 -18.79
CA LYS A 19 7.42 -0.46 -19.39
C LYS A 19 6.03 -1.09 -19.42
N GLY A 20 5.89 -2.29 -18.85
CA GLY A 20 4.63 -3.03 -18.85
C GLY A 20 3.50 -2.30 -18.16
N SER A 21 2.32 -2.38 -18.75
CA SER A 21 1.05 -1.88 -18.24
C SER A 21 -0.11 -2.72 -18.76
N LEU A 22 -1.33 -2.36 -18.38
CA LEU A 22 -2.56 -3.01 -18.80
C LEU A 22 -3.51 -1.99 -19.41
N LYS A 23 -4.15 -2.35 -20.55
CA LYS A 23 -5.28 -1.59 -21.08
C LYS A 23 -6.59 -2.36 -20.94
N LEU A 24 -7.69 -1.63 -20.90
CA LEU A 24 -9.02 -2.21 -20.88
C LEU A 24 -9.36 -2.80 -22.26
N THR A 25 -10.03 -3.95 -22.26
CA THR A 25 -10.63 -4.58 -23.45
C THR A 25 -12.16 -4.64 -23.35
N GLY A 26 -12.72 -4.05 -22.30
CA GLY A 26 -14.13 -3.99 -21.97
C GLY A 26 -14.32 -3.37 -20.59
N LYS A 27 -15.56 -3.32 -20.12
CA LYS A 27 -15.85 -2.87 -18.75
C LYS A 27 -15.27 -3.83 -17.72
N ILE A 28 -14.95 -3.28 -16.54
CA ILE A 28 -14.30 -3.99 -15.45
C ILE A 28 -15.28 -4.96 -14.79
N THR A 29 -14.81 -6.17 -14.48
CA THR A 29 -15.51 -7.19 -13.69
C THR A 29 -14.53 -7.88 -12.76
N GLY A 30 -14.98 -8.35 -11.59
CA GLY A 30 -14.11 -8.87 -10.53
C GLY A 30 -14.20 -10.37 -10.24
N ALA A 31 -15.07 -11.11 -10.93
CA ALA A 31 -15.30 -12.52 -10.64
C ALA A 31 -14.17 -13.44 -11.14
N GLY A 32 -13.84 -14.47 -10.35
CA GLY A 32 -12.90 -15.52 -10.73
C GLY A 32 -11.45 -15.05 -10.85
N HIS A 33 -11.02 -14.13 -9.99
CA HIS A 33 -9.67 -13.57 -10.05
C HIS A 33 -8.60 -14.65 -9.80
N PRO A 34 -7.50 -14.71 -10.58
CA PRO A 34 -6.45 -15.74 -10.43
C PRO A 34 -5.78 -15.76 -9.05
N PHE A 35 -5.70 -14.64 -8.34
CA PHE A 35 -5.12 -14.56 -6.99
C PHE A 35 -5.83 -15.46 -5.96
N ILE A 36 -7.06 -15.91 -6.21
CA ILE A 36 -7.73 -16.89 -5.36
C ILE A 36 -6.96 -18.22 -5.39
N LYS A 37 -6.50 -18.64 -6.57
CA LYS A 37 -5.67 -19.83 -6.71
C LYS A 37 -4.32 -19.68 -6.01
N ASP A 38 -3.70 -18.52 -6.16
CA ASP A 38 -2.41 -18.24 -5.53
C ASP A 38 -2.53 -18.20 -4.01
N PHE A 39 -3.60 -17.60 -3.47
CA PHE A 39 -3.92 -17.63 -2.05
C PHE A 39 -4.13 -19.05 -1.54
N LEU A 40 -4.90 -19.87 -2.24
CA LEU A 40 -5.14 -21.27 -1.86
C LEU A 40 -3.85 -22.11 -1.84
N PHE A 41 -2.87 -21.77 -2.68
CA PHE A 41 -1.54 -22.37 -2.62
C PHE A 41 -0.81 -21.97 -1.33
N VAL A 42 -0.76 -20.69 -0.97
CA VAL A 42 -0.10 -20.20 0.25
C VAL A 42 -0.81 -20.73 1.50
N LYS A 43 -2.14 -20.82 1.48
CA LYS A 43 -2.96 -21.30 2.59
C LYS A 43 -2.62 -22.73 3.05
N GLN A 44 -2.05 -23.56 2.16
CA GLN A 44 -1.62 -24.92 2.53
C GLN A 44 -0.47 -24.95 3.54
N PHE A 45 0.21 -23.84 3.75
CA PHE A 45 1.32 -23.69 4.68
C PHE A 45 0.93 -22.98 5.99
N GLU A 46 -0.37 -22.79 6.23
CA GLU A 46 -0.85 -22.30 7.53
C GLU A 46 -0.52 -23.31 8.64
N GLU A 47 -0.11 -22.78 9.79
CA GLU A 47 0.18 -23.55 11.00
C GLU A 47 -0.58 -22.92 12.18
N GLU A 48 -0.56 -23.57 13.35
CA GLU A 48 -1.19 -23.02 14.53
C GLU A 48 -0.62 -21.61 14.88
N GLY A 49 -1.49 -20.61 14.90
CA GLY A 49 -1.13 -19.21 15.14
C GLY A 49 -0.54 -18.46 13.94
N VAL A 50 -0.47 -19.07 12.76
CA VAL A 50 0.04 -18.45 11.52
C VAL A 50 -1.01 -18.58 10.41
N GLU A 51 -1.56 -17.45 9.98
CA GLU A 51 -2.56 -17.37 8.92
C GLU A 51 -1.97 -16.77 7.63
N ALA A 52 -2.42 -17.28 6.49
CA ALA A 52 -2.10 -16.72 5.19
C ALA A 52 -2.82 -15.37 4.99
N LYS A 53 -2.05 -14.35 4.64
CA LYS A 53 -2.54 -13.01 4.27
C LYS A 53 -2.31 -12.80 2.78
N LEU A 54 -3.29 -12.20 2.11
CA LEU A 54 -3.14 -11.80 0.71
C LEU A 54 -2.89 -10.30 0.61
N THR A 55 -1.91 -9.93 -0.22
CA THR A 55 -1.62 -8.54 -0.60
C THR A 55 -2.01 -8.32 -2.05
N ILE A 56 -2.74 -7.24 -2.32
CA ILE A 56 -3.21 -6.85 -3.65
C ILE A 56 -3.04 -5.33 -3.86
N PRO A 57 -2.94 -4.85 -5.10
CA PRO A 57 -3.01 -3.41 -5.34
C PRO A 57 -4.30 -2.79 -4.79
N ALA A 58 -4.22 -1.58 -4.26
CA ALA A 58 -5.40 -0.85 -3.81
C ALA A 58 -6.30 -0.44 -4.99
N PRO A 59 -7.62 -0.26 -4.77
CA PRO A 59 -8.53 0.29 -5.81
C PRO A 59 -8.05 1.61 -6.39
N ALA A 60 -7.51 2.51 -5.55
CA ALA A 60 -6.92 3.77 -5.97
C ALA A 60 -5.68 3.56 -6.86
N GLN A 61 -4.81 2.59 -6.52
CA GLN A 61 -3.65 2.25 -7.33
C GLN A 61 -4.08 1.74 -8.72
N PHE A 62 -5.12 0.91 -8.78
CA PHE A 62 -5.67 0.44 -10.05
C PHE A 62 -6.28 1.59 -10.86
N LEU A 63 -7.04 2.48 -10.23
CA LEU A 63 -7.57 3.67 -10.86
C LEU A 63 -6.45 4.55 -11.47
N ALA A 64 -5.38 4.80 -10.71
CA ALA A 64 -4.23 5.59 -11.17
C ALA A 64 -3.54 4.94 -12.38
N GLU A 65 -3.36 3.61 -12.38
CA GLU A 65 -2.77 2.87 -13.50
C GLU A 65 -3.58 3.00 -14.80
N LEU A 66 -4.90 3.04 -14.71
CA LEU A 66 -5.77 3.23 -15.88
C LEU A 66 -5.64 4.62 -16.53
N PHE A 67 -4.99 5.56 -15.84
CA PHE A 67 -4.70 6.90 -16.38
C PHE A 67 -3.20 7.15 -16.62
N ARG A 68 -2.35 6.16 -16.40
CA ARG A 68 -0.91 6.28 -16.64
C ARG A 68 -0.60 6.37 -18.13
N GLY A 69 0.11 7.43 -18.53
CA GLY A 69 0.50 7.64 -19.93
C GLY A 69 -0.69 7.62 -20.90
N ASP A 70 -0.56 6.88 -21.99
CA ASP A 70 -1.58 6.76 -23.02
C ASP A 70 -2.78 5.87 -22.63
N ASN A 71 -2.73 5.17 -21.47
CA ASN A 71 -3.87 4.39 -20.99
C ASN A 71 -5.13 5.24 -20.80
N SER A 72 -4.96 6.53 -20.49
CA SER A 72 -6.08 7.46 -20.32
C SER A 72 -7.02 7.51 -21.54
N LYS A 73 -6.49 7.43 -22.76
CA LYS A 73 -7.30 7.41 -23.99
C LYS A 73 -8.14 6.13 -24.07
N ASN A 74 -7.50 4.97 -23.85
CA ASN A 74 -8.19 3.69 -23.85
C ASN A 74 -9.25 3.61 -22.75
N THR A 75 -8.94 4.08 -21.53
CA THR A 75 -9.90 4.09 -20.43
C THR A 75 -11.14 4.90 -20.77
N ARG A 76 -10.99 6.06 -21.44
CA ARG A 76 -12.10 6.93 -21.85
C ARG A 76 -12.98 6.33 -22.96
N GLU A 77 -12.51 5.36 -23.72
CA GLU A 77 -13.34 4.62 -24.69
C GLU A 77 -14.42 3.78 -24.00
N PHE A 78 -14.11 3.19 -22.83
CA PHE A 78 -15.04 2.35 -22.06
C PHE A 78 -15.77 3.13 -20.96
N TYR A 79 -15.11 4.15 -20.39
CA TYR A 79 -15.59 4.96 -19.27
C TYR A 79 -15.43 6.46 -19.59
N PRO A 80 -16.44 7.08 -20.21
CA PRO A 80 -16.41 8.52 -20.53
C PRO A 80 -16.31 9.42 -19.29
N ASN A 81 -16.77 8.95 -18.12
CA ASN A 81 -16.72 9.66 -16.84
C ASN A 81 -16.14 8.79 -15.72
N ASN A 82 -15.67 9.43 -14.64
CA ASN A 82 -15.05 8.74 -13.52
C ASN A 82 -16.07 8.04 -12.61
N GLU A 83 -17.30 8.50 -12.52
CA GLU A 83 -18.30 7.97 -11.61
C GLU A 83 -18.59 6.48 -11.90
N GLU A 84 -18.88 6.16 -13.16
CA GLU A 84 -19.10 4.78 -13.58
C GLU A 84 -17.82 3.91 -13.41
N LEU A 85 -16.65 4.46 -13.74
CA LEU A 85 -15.38 3.77 -13.58
C LEU A 85 -15.10 3.42 -12.10
N ILE A 86 -15.26 4.39 -11.20
CA ILE A 86 -15.06 4.20 -9.76
C ILE A 86 -16.04 3.17 -9.22
N HIS A 87 -17.31 3.23 -9.66
CA HIS A 87 -18.32 2.25 -9.26
C HIS A 87 -17.94 0.83 -9.71
N ASP A 88 -17.55 0.64 -10.97
CA ASP A 88 -17.20 -0.68 -11.49
C ASP A 88 -15.91 -1.24 -10.87
N ILE A 89 -14.92 -0.39 -10.57
CA ILE A 89 -13.73 -0.78 -9.80
C ILE A 89 -14.17 -1.28 -8.42
N ALA A 90 -14.98 -0.49 -7.70
CA ALA A 90 -15.44 -0.85 -6.37
C ALA A 90 -16.22 -2.19 -6.37
N GLU A 91 -17.14 -2.40 -7.30
CA GLU A 91 -17.89 -3.66 -7.44
C GLU A 91 -16.99 -4.86 -7.80
N ALA A 92 -15.95 -4.65 -8.60
CA ALA A 92 -14.98 -5.70 -8.90
C ALA A 92 -14.22 -6.13 -7.63
N TYR A 93 -13.78 -5.17 -6.80
CA TYR A 93 -13.11 -5.47 -5.52
C TYR A 93 -14.07 -6.10 -4.50
N ARG A 94 -15.32 -5.63 -4.38
CA ARG A 94 -16.33 -6.27 -3.51
C ARG A 94 -16.57 -7.72 -3.91
N THR A 95 -16.67 -8.00 -5.21
CA THR A 95 -16.82 -9.37 -5.71
C THR A 95 -15.61 -10.21 -5.35
N PHE A 96 -14.40 -9.69 -5.56
CA PHE A 96 -13.17 -10.37 -5.18
C PHE A 96 -13.09 -10.61 -3.65
N PHE A 97 -13.46 -9.63 -2.82
CA PHE A 97 -13.45 -9.80 -1.36
C PHE A 97 -14.42 -10.90 -0.90
N ARG A 98 -15.59 -11.01 -1.51
CA ARG A 98 -16.52 -12.13 -1.23
C ARG A 98 -15.92 -13.48 -1.62
N GLU A 99 -15.33 -13.58 -2.79
CA GLU A 99 -14.75 -14.83 -3.30
C GLU A 99 -13.51 -15.26 -2.50
N ILE A 100 -12.59 -14.35 -2.19
CA ILE A 100 -11.38 -14.66 -1.45
C ILE A 100 -11.66 -15.00 0.01
N HIS A 101 -12.64 -14.34 0.63
CA HIS A 101 -13.09 -14.68 1.98
C HIS A 101 -13.78 -16.05 2.01
N ALA A 102 -14.61 -16.37 1.03
CA ALA A 102 -15.18 -17.71 0.86
C ALA A 102 -14.12 -18.80 0.66
N ALA A 103 -12.95 -18.46 0.10
CA ALA A 103 -11.78 -19.33 0.02
C ALA A 103 -11.01 -19.46 1.35
N GLY A 104 -11.43 -18.74 2.40
CA GLY A 104 -10.88 -18.80 3.75
C GLY A 104 -9.78 -17.77 4.03
N CYS A 105 -9.70 -16.67 3.29
CA CYS A 105 -8.84 -15.54 3.60
C CYS A 105 -9.52 -14.62 4.62
N ASN A 106 -8.88 -14.39 5.77
CA ASN A 106 -9.40 -13.52 6.81
C ASN A 106 -8.75 -12.12 6.79
N THR A 107 -7.63 -11.97 6.08
CA THR A 107 -6.89 -10.69 6.04
C THR A 107 -6.41 -10.38 4.63
N VAL A 108 -6.83 -9.24 4.10
CA VAL A 108 -6.32 -8.67 2.84
C VAL A 108 -5.61 -7.36 3.15
N GLN A 109 -4.44 -7.16 2.56
CA GLN A 109 -3.73 -5.90 2.55
C GLN A 109 -3.84 -5.25 1.18
N LEU A 110 -4.23 -3.99 1.16
CA LEU A 110 -4.21 -3.13 -0.03
C LEU A 110 -2.85 -2.43 -0.10
N ASP A 111 -2.09 -2.64 -1.18
CA ASP A 111 -0.87 -1.88 -1.42
C ASP A 111 -1.22 -0.62 -2.22
N ASP A 112 -1.04 0.54 -1.59
CA ASP A 112 -1.45 1.83 -2.13
C ASP A 112 -0.26 2.80 -2.23
N CYS A 113 0.26 2.97 -3.43
CA CYS A 113 1.31 3.96 -3.72
C CYS A 113 0.73 5.36 -4.00
N THR A 114 -0.58 5.51 -4.20
CA THR A 114 -1.19 6.78 -4.62
C THR A 114 -1.02 7.86 -3.56
N TRP A 115 -1.18 7.52 -2.29
CA TRP A 115 -0.95 8.44 -1.18
C TRP A 115 0.51 8.89 -1.09
N GLY A 116 1.47 7.99 -1.38
CA GLY A 116 2.88 8.32 -1.47
C GLY A 116 3.19 9.28 -2.64
N MET A 117 2.49 9.13 -3.77
CA MET A 117 2.66 10.02 -4.93
C MET A 117 2.16 11.44 -4.65
N ILE A 118 0.96 11.59 -4.08
CA ILE A 118 0.36 12.91 -3.88
C ILE A 118 0.94 13.72 -2.71
N VAL A 119 1.88 13.18 -1.95
CA VAL A 119 2.68 13.95 -0.97
C VAL A 119 4.04 14.38 -1.53
N ASP A 120 4.41 13.96 -2.74
CA ASP A 120 5.69 14.25 -3.36
C ASP A 120 5.65 15.55 -4.19
N ASP A 121 6.51 16.50 -3.87
CA ASP A 121 6.59 17.78 -4.58
C ASP A 121 6.98 17.63 -6.07
N ASP A 122 7.79 16.62 -6.40
CA ASP A 122 8.23 16.39 -7.78
C ASP A 122 7.08 15.83 -8.63
N PHE A 123 6.18 15.03 -8.02
CA PHE A 123 4.92 14.65 -8.64
C PHE A 123 4.10 15.89 -9.02
N TRP A 124 3.88 16.83 -8.09
CA TRP A 124 3.10 18.04 -8.36
C TRP A 124 3.75 18.96 -9.39
N LYS A 125 5.08 19.05 -9.44
CA LYS A 125 5.78 19.75 -10.51
C LYS A 125 5.45 19.16 -11.88
N SER A 126 5.39 17.83 -12.00
CA SER A 126 5.02 17.13 -13.24
C SER A 126 3.56 17.32 -13.64
N MET A 127 2.69 17.63 -12.67
CA MET A 127 1.26 17.85 -12.84
C MET A 127 0.88 19.33 -13.00
N ALA A 128 1.87 20.24 -12.96
CA ALA A 128 1.64 21.68 -13.07
C ALA A 128 0.89 22.06 -14.36
N GLY A 129 -0.14 22.88 -14.21
CA GLY A 129 -0.99 23.35 -15.32
C GLY A 129 -2.02 22.32 -15.86
N LYS A 130 -2.08 21.10 -15.31
CA LYS A 130 -3.05 20.08 -15.73
C LYS A 130 -4.37 20.13 -14.97
N GLY A 131 -4.56 21.08 -14.04
CA GLY A 131 -5.81 21.25 -13.29
C GLY A 131 -6.02 20.30 -12.10
N PHE A 132 -5.03 19.49 -11.75
CA PHE A 132 -5.08 18.61 -10.58
C PHE A 132 -4.77 19.36 -9.30
N THR A 133 -5.44 19.00 -8.20
CA THR A 133 -5.16 19.48 -6.85
C THR A 133 -5.05 18.31 -5.90
N LEU A 134 -4.26 18.45 -4.83
CA LEU A 134 -4.12 17.41 -3.81
C LEU A 134 -5.48 17.00 -3.23
N GLU A 135 -6.33 17.95 -2.92
CA GLU A 135 -7.67 17.68 -2.38
C GLU A 135 -8.52 16.83 -3.34
N HIS A 136 -8.52 17.18 -4.63
CA HIS A 136 -9.27 16.43 -5.65
C HIS A 136 -8.80 14.98 -5.75
N GLU A 137 -7.48 14.77 -5.87
CA GLU A 137 -6.89 13.44 -5.96
C GLU A 137 -7.11 12.63 -4.67
N ALA A 138 -6.89 13.24 -3.51
CA ALA A 138 -7.12 12.59 -2.22
C ALA A 138 -8.56 12.14 -2.05
N LEU A 139 -9.54 12.98 -2.42
CA LEU A 139 -10.95 12.62 -2.36
C LEU A 139 -11.32 11.51 -3.35
N GLN A 140 -10.75 11.53 -4.55
CA GLN A 140 -10.99 10.49 -5.57
C GLN A 140 -10.46 9.14 -5.10
N TYR A 141 -9.22 9.08 -4.57
CA TYR A 141 -8.61 7.86 -4.06
C TYR A 141 -9.34 7.33 -2.82
N LEU A 142 -9.66 8.22 -1.88
CA LEU A 142 -10.46 7.87 -0.71
C LEU A 142 -11.83 7.30 -1.10
N THR A 143 -12.49 7.89 -2.10
CA THR A 143 -13.81 7.45 -2.56
C THR A 143 -13.76 6.04 -3.13
N VAL A 144 -12.84 5.75 -4.04
CA VAL A 144 -12.78 4.42 -4.67
C VAL A 144 -12.36 3.34 -3.66
N ASN A 145 -11.41 3.65 -2.75
CA ASN A 145 -10.99 2.72 -1.71
C ASN A 145 -12.16 2.42 -0.75
N ASN A 146 -12.84 3.43 -0.25
CA ASN A 146 -13.95 3.25 0.70
C ASN A 146 -15.14 2.53 0.06
N LEU A 147 -15.51 2.86 -1.17
CA LEU A 147 -16.58 2.16 -1.89
C LEU A 147 -16.24 0.68 -2.10
N ALA A 148 -14.99 0.33 -2.36
CA ALA A 148 -14.56 -1.05 -2.50
C ALA A 148 -14.63 -1.84 -1.18
N ILE A 149 -14.36 -1.18 -0.04
CA ILE A 149 -14.37 -1.79 1.29
C ILE A 149 -15.79 -1.86 1.87
N GLU A 150 -16.69 -0.97 1.43
CA GLU A 150 -18.09 -0.98 1.84
C GLU A 150 -18.71 -2.34 1.54
N ASP A 151 -19.53 -2.87 2.43
CA ASP A 151 -20.17 -4.19 2.32
C ASP A 151 -19.16 -5.38 2.21
N LYS A 152 -17.93 -5.23 2.70
CA LYS A 152 -17.01 -6.37 2.80
C LYS A 152 -17.61 -7.46 3.69
N PRO A 153 -17.30 -8.75 3.46
CA PRO A 153 -17.77 -9.84 4.32
C PRO A 153 -17.46 -9.59 5.80
N GLU A 154 -18.39 -9.94 6.68
CA GLU A 154 -18.12 -9.97 8.11
C GLU A 154 -16.98 -10.95 8.42
N GLY A 155 -16.06 -10.55 9.28
CA GLY A 155 -14.85 -11.33 9.58
C GLY A 155 -13.65 -11.04 8.66
N LEU A 156 -13.84 -10.42 7.48
CA LEU A 156 -12.73 -10.01 6.64
C LEU A 156 -12.08 -8.72 7.16
N THR A 157 -10.80 -8.79 7.49
CA THR A 157 -9.97 -7.64 7.85
C THR A 157 -9.34 -7.04 6.59
N ILE A 158 -9.52 -5.74 6.39
CA ILE A 158 -8.87 -5.00 5.31
C ILE A 158 -7.88 -4.03 5.91
N ASN A 159 -6.61 -4.18 5.54
CA ASN A 159 -5.51 -3.29 5.90
C ASN A 159 -5.02 -2.54 4.67
N THR A 160 -4.30 -1.43 4.85
CA THR A 160 -3.63 -0.74 3.75
C THR A 160 -2.15 -0.53 4.07
N HIS A 161 -1.29 -0.70 3.07
CA HIS A 161 0.11 -0.30 3.10
C HIS A 161 0.29 0.93 2.22
N VAL A 162 0.74 2.03 2.83
CA VAL A 162 1.07 3.25 2.10
C VAL A 162 2.50 3.15 1.60
N CYS A 163 2.64 2.63 0.39
CA CYS A 163 3.93 2.39 -0.25
C CYS A 163 4.52 3.69 -0.84
N ARG A 164 5.83 3.83 -0.70
CA ARG A 164 6.61 4.91 -1.35
C ARG A 164 7.48 4.41 -2.48
N GLY A 165 7.20 3.20 -2.93
CA GLY A 165 7.98 2.48 -3.94
C GLY A 165 9.09 1.63 -3.32
N ASN A 166 9.22 0.41 -3.81
CA ASN A 166 10.26 -0.53 -3.41
C ASN A 166 10.67 -1.38 -4.61
N TYR A 167 11.59 -0.86 -5.40
CA TYR A 167 12.11 -1.52 -6.60
C TYR A 167 13.62 -1.59 -6.53
N HIS A 168 14.18 -2.80 -6.45
CA HIS A 168 15.61 -3.08 -6.39
C HIS A 168 16.37 -2.17 -5.40
N SER A 169 15.83 -2.06 -4.17
CA SER A 169 16.33 -1.19 -3.08
C SER A 169 16.18 0.32 -3.33
N CYS A 170 15.45 0.75 -4.36
CA CYS A 170 15.16 2.16 -4.64
C CYS A 170 13.73 2.51 -4.24
N TYR A 171 13.52 3.74 -3.78
CA TYR A 171 12.19 4.32 -3.56
C TYR A 171 11.76 5.20 -4.74
N ALA A 172 10.47 5.43 -4.90
CA ALA A 172 9.92 6.29 -5.94
C ALA A 172 9.56 7.68 -5.43
N THR A 173 8.97 7.79 -4.23
CA THR A 173 8.38 9.03 -3.72
C THR A 173 8.84 9.36 -2.30
N LYS A 174 8.81 10.65 -1.96
CA LYS A 174 9.13 11.22 -0.65
C LYS A 174 8.12 12.32 -0.29
N GLY A 175 7.93 12.60 0.98
CA GLY A 175 7.05 13.64 1.48
C GLY A 175 6.41 13.22 2.81
N ALA A 176 6.14 14.16 3.68
CA ALA A 176 5.45 13.92 4.96
C ALA A 176 3.98 13.52 4.73
N TYR A 177 3.40 12.80 5.69
CA TYR A 177 1.98 12.43 5.62
C TYR A 177 1.01 13.59 5.94
N ASP A 178 1.52 14.73 6.42
CA ASP A 178 0.72 15.88 6.88
C ASP A 178 -0.37 16.29 5.89
N PRO A 179 -0.09 16.47 4.57
CA PRO A 179 -1.11 16.94 3.63
C PRO A 179 -2.27 15.96 3.41
N VAL A 180 -2.02 14.66 3.56
CA VAL A 180 -3.01 13.60 3.29
C VAL A 180 -3.67 13.03 4.55
N ALA A 181 -3.11 13.27 5.72
CA ALA A 181 -3.61 12.73 6.98
C ALA A 181 -5.09 13.04 7.27
N PRO A 182 -5.64 14.22 6.97
CA PRO A 182 -7.06 14.51 7.14
C PRO A 182 -8.00 13.70 6.24
N TYR A 183 -7.48 13.10 5.17
CA TYR A 183 -8.20 12.22 4.26
C TYR A 183 -7.91 10.75 4.60
N LEU A 184 -6.66 10.34 4.46
CA LEU A 184 -6.18 8.99 4.67
C LEU A 184 -6.49 8.48 6.08
N PHE A 185 -5.89 9.08 7.11
CA PHE A 185 -5.98 8.55 8.47
C PHE A 185 -7.33 8.80 9.13
N ALA A 186 -7.97 9.93 8.81
CA ALA A 186 -9.25 10.26 9.42
C ALA A 186 -10.44 9.56 8.77
N LYS A 187 -10.37 9.19 7.47
CA LYS A 187 -11.57 8.83 6.71
C LYS A 187 -11.51 7.50 5.94
N GLU A 188 -10.33 6.90 5.71
CA GLU A 188 -10.27 5.62 5.01
C GLU A 188 -10.76 4.48 5.90
N ASN A 189 -11.61 3.59 5.39
CA ASN A 189 -12.32 2.56 6.16
C ASN A 189 -11.52 1.25 6.34
N VAL A 190 -10.20 1.34 6.49
CA VAL A 190 -9.34 0.19 6.78
C VAL A 190 -9.21 -0.08 8.28
N ASN A 191 -8.77 -1.30 8.63
CA ASN A 191 -8.54 -1.72 10.01
C ASN A 191 -7.16 -1.29 10.52
N THR A 192 -6.12 -1.39 9.66
CA THR A 192 -4.74 -1.13 10.03
C THR A 192 -4.00 -0.41 8.91
N TYR A 193 -3.19 0.57 9.27
CA TYR A 193 -2.25 1.24 8.39
C TYR A 193 -0.84 0.65 8.57
N TYR A 194 -0.20 0.22 7.49
CA TYR A 194 1.22 -0.11 7.41
C TYR A 194 1.94 1.08 6.76
N LEU A 195 2.74 1.80 7.53
CA LEU A 195 3.31 3.08 7.12
C LEU A 195 4.82 3.02 7.06
N GLU A 196 5.41 3.52 5.97
CA GLU A 196 6.85 3.64 5.83
C GLU A 196 7.36 4.83 6.65
N TYR A 197 8.23 4.56 7.62
CA TYR A 197 8.89 5.53 8.48
C TYR A 197 10.37 5.16 8.71
N ASP A 198 11.00 4.44 7.79
CA ASP A 198 12.37 3.94 7.91
C ASP A 198 13.44 5.03 7.84
N ASP A 199 13.13 6.19 7.28
CA ASP A 199 14.00 7.36 7.24
C ASP A 199 13.23 8.69 7.33
N GLU A 200 13.94 9.82 7.19
CA GLU A 200 13.40 11.17 7.31
C GLU A 200 12.48 11.61 6.16
N ARG A 201 12.47 10.90 5.02
CA ARG A 201 11.63 11.25 3.86
C ARG A 201 10.12 11.19 4.16
N SER A 202 9.72 10.49 5.20
CA SER A 202 8.32 10.34 5.62
C SER A 202 7.84 11.41 6.61
N GLY A 203 8.72 12.31 7.06
CA GLY A 203 8.39 13.35 8.02
C GLY A 203 8.25 12.85 9.46
N SER A 204 7.48 13.55 10.28
CA SER A 204 7.25 13.26 11.69
C SER A 204 6.06 12.32 11.92
N PHE A 205 5.88 11.86 13.18
CA PHE A 205 4.72 11.07 13.60
C PHE A 205 3.48 11.92 13.92
N GLU A 206 3.57 13.26 13.89
CA GLU A 206 2.44 14.14 14.23
C GLU A 206 1.16 13.85 13.43
N PRO A 207 1.21 13.50 12.12
CA PRO A 207 0.03 13.12 11.35
C PRO A 207 -0.78 11.96 11.94
N LEU A 208 -0.16 11.08 12.74
CA LEU A 208 -0.85 9.96 13.38
C LEU A 208 -1.98 10.39 14.33
N LYS A 209 -2.00 11.64 14.80
CA LYS A 209 -3.11 12.20 15.59
C LYS A 209 -4.47 12.16 14.87
N TYR A 210 -4.47 12.01 13.54
CA TYR A 210 -5.70 11.86 12.74
C TYR A 210 -6.21 10.43 12.65
N VAL A 211 -5.46 9.44 13.13
CA VAL A 211 -5.88 8.02 13.09
C VAL A 211 -7.00 7.78 14.10
N SER A 212 -8.16 7.34 13.61
CA SER A 212 -9.32 7.05 14.45
C SER A 212 -9.04 5.97 15.50
N ASP A 213 -9.72 6.04 16.65
CA ASP A 213 -9.44 5.20 17.82
C ASP A 213 -9.66 3.69 17.62
N ASN A 214 -10.41 3.31 16.62
CA ASN A 214 -10.69 1.91 16.26
C ASN A 214 -9.66 1.30 15.29
N LYS A 215 -8.60 2.04 14.93
CA LYS A 215 -7.59 1.60 13.95
C LYS A 215 -6.23 1.37 14.59
N ARG A 216 -5.45 0.52 13.97
CA ARG A 216 -4.07 0.19 14.35
C ARG A 216 -3.08 0.82 13.36
N VAL A 217 -1.84 0.99 13.80
CA VAL A 217 -0.73 1.45 12.96
C VAL A 217 0.45 0.50 13.12
N VAL A 218 0.98 0.04 12.03
CA VAL A 218 2.23 -0.70 11.95
C VAL A 218 3.31 0.26 11.46
N LEU A 219 4.29 0.51 12.30
CA LEU A 219 5.40 1.41 12.03
C LEU A 219 6.48 0.65 11.24
N GLY A 220 6.62 0.94 9.98
CA GLY A 220 7.67 0.43 9.11
C GLY A 220 8.98 1.17 9.33
N LEU A 221 9.69 0.84 10.44
CA LEU A 221 10.90 1.53 10.87
C LEU A 221 12.19 0.86 10.41
N ILE A 222 12.11 -0.38 9.95
CA ILE A 222 13.26 -1.17 9.51
C ILE A 222 13.34 -1.13 7.99
N THR A 223 14.40 -0.53 7.42
CA THR A 223 14.51 -0.44 5.98
C THR A 223 14.81 -1.79 5.32
N THR A 224 14.16 -2.06 4.20
CA THR A 224 14.48 -3.20 3.33
C THR A 224 15.37 -2.81 2.14
N LYS A 225 15.85 -1.56 2.13
CA LYS A 225 16.65 -0.98 1.03
C LYS A 225 18.16 -1.03 1.31
N SER A 226 18.57 -1.32 2.54
CA SER A 226 19.96 -1.37 2.98
C SER A 226 20.19 -2.59 3.90
N PRO A 227 21.33 -3.30 3.77
CA PRO A 227 21.66 -4.41 4.64
C PRO A 227 22.07 -3.99 6.07
N ILE A 228 22.38 -2.70 6.26
CA ILE A 228 22.84 -2.19 7.56
C ILE A 228 21.71 -2.35 8.57
N LEU A 229 22.00 -3.00 9.69
CA LEU A 229 21.05 -3.12 10.81
C LEU A 229 20.89 -1.76 11.50
N GLU A 230 19.65 -1.43 11.79
CA GLU A 230 19.30 -0.25 12.58
C GLU A 230 19.75 -0.45 14.03
N ASP A 231 20.08 0.67 14.71
CA ASP A 231 20.33 0.65 16.15
C ASP A 231 19.03 0.42 16.91
N LYS A 232 19.00 -0.65 17.71
CA LYS A 232 17.83 -1.09 18.48
C LYS A 232 17.27 0.01 19.38
N SER A 233 18.12 0.74 20.06
CA SER A 233 17.73 1.81 20.98
C SER A 233 17.10 2.99 20.24
N THR A 234 17.58 3.29 19.05
CA THR A 234 17.02 4.31 18.17
C THR A 234 15.61 3.92 17.71
N ILE A 235 15.40 2.67 17.29
CA ILE A 235 14.07 2.20 16.88
C ILE A 235 13.08 2.24 18.04
N ILE A 236 13.48 1.80 19.24
CA ILE A 236 12.65 1.86 20.45
C ILE A 236 12.29 3.32 20.77
N ALA A 237 13.25 4.24 20.70
CA ALA A 237 12.98 5.67 20.92
C ALA A 237 11.96 6.23 19.94
N ARG A 238 12.01 5.83 18.65
CA ARG A 238 11.04 6.23 17.64
C ARG A 238 9.64 5.63 17.89
N ILE A 239 9.55 4.39 18.38
CA ILE A 239 8.27 3.82 18.81
C ILE A 239 7.67 4.64 19.96
N ARG A 240 8.48 5.02 20.95
CA ARG A 240 8.05 5.88 22.07
C ARG A 240 7.68 7.31 21.64
N GLU A 241 8.25 7.79 20.55
CA GLU A 241 7.82 9.06 19.94
C GLU A 241 6.44 8.92 19.31
N ALA A 242 6.17 7.86 18.55
CA ALA A 242 4.87 7.59 17.94
C ALA A 242 3.78 7.36 19.00
N GLU A 243 4.13 6.77 20.17
CA GLU A 243 3.23 6.54 21.30
C GLU A 243 2.61 7.83 21.85
N LYS A 244 3.21 8.98 21.62
CA LYS A 244 2.62 10.30 21.98
C LYS A 244 1.31 10.61 21.22
N TYR A 245 1.08 9.96 20.10
CA TYR A 245 -0.07 10.18 19.21
C TYR A 245 -1.04 8.98 19.17
N ILE A 246 -0.53 7.76 19.34
CA ILE A 246 -1.30 6.52 19.30
C ILE A 246 -0.89 5.62 20.47
N PRO A 247 -1.82 5.17 21.32
CA PRO A 247 -1.51 4.25 22.41
C PRO A 247 -0.72 3.01 21.96
N LEU A 248 0.24 2.58 22.76
CA LEU A 248 1.20 1.51 22.42
C LEU A 248 0.52 0.21 22.00
N GLU A 249 -0.62 -0.13 22.61
CA GLU A 249 -1.42 -1.31 22.28
C GLU A 249 -2.04 -1.28 20.87
N ARG A 250 -2.07 -0.12 20.22
CA ARG A 250 -2.48 0.04 18.82
C ARG A 250 -1.33 0.20 17.86
N LEU A 251 -0.08 0.24 18.38
CA LEU A 251 1.14 0.27 17.56
C LEU A 251 1.70 -1.14 17.36
N SER A 252 2.40 -1.33 16.27
CA SER A 252 3.19 -2.53 15.96
C SER A 252 4.42 -2.12 15.15
N LEU A 253 5.41 -3.01 15.03
CA LEU A 253 6.63 -2.78 14.26
C LEU A 253 6.69 -3.72 13.06
N SER A 254 7.18 -3.22 11.92
CA SER A 254 7.51 -4.04 10.75
C SER A 254 8.70 -3.47 9.97
N PRO A 255 9.24 -4.24 9.00
CA PRO A 255 9.98 -3.64 7.89
C PRO A 255 9.12 -2.60 7.17
N GLN A 256 9.76 -1.63 6.51
CA GLN A 256 9.07 -0.53 5.85
C GLN A 256 8.23 -1.00 4.65
N CYS A 257 8.70 -2.04 3.94
CA CYS A 257 8.02 -2.70 2.82
C CYS A 257 8.49 -4.17 2.76
N GLY A 258 8.22 -4.90 1.68
CA GLY A 258 8.79 -6.23 1.45
C GLY A 258 10.27 -6.21 1.08
N PHE A 259 10.93 -7.37 1.15
CA PHE A 259 12.31 -7.56 0.68
C PHE A 259 12.39 -7.92 -0.81
N ALA A 260 11.26 -8.33 -1.39
CA ALA A 260 11.13 -8.64 -2.81
C ALA A 260 9.71 -8.25 -3.26
N SER A 261 9.47 -6.94 -3.49
CA SER A 261 8.19 -6.41 -3.95
C SER A 261 7.92 -6.70 -5.44
N CYS A 262 8.92 -7.19 -6.16
CA CYS A 262 8.86 -7.67 -7.54
C CYS A 262 9.92 -8.76 -7.75
N GLU A 263 9.94 -9.40 -8.92
CA GLU A 263 10.80 -10.55 -9.23
C GLU A 263 12.30 -10.29 -9.11
N ILE A 264 12.74 -9.04 -9.29
CA ILE A 264 14.15 -8.67 -9.14
C ILE A 264 14.60 -8.66 -7.67
N GLY A 265 13.67 -8.44 -6.72
CA GLY A 265 13.98 -8.31 -5.29
C GLY A 265 14.80 -7.07 -4.94
N ASN A 266 15.14 -6.94 -3.66
CA ASN A 266 16.04 -5.91 -3.16
C ASN A 266 17.50 -6.42 -3.14
N LYS A 267 18.46 -5.49 -2.98
CA LYS A 267 19.90 -5.77 -2.98
C LYS A 267 20.41 -6.30 -1.64
N LEU A 268 19.61 -7.08 -0.93
CA LEU A 268 19.96 -7.73 0.33
C LEU A 268 20.06 -9.23 0.13
N THR A 269 20.99 -9.86 0.85
CA THR A 269 21.06 -11.32 0.92
C THR A 269 19.96 -11.89 1.82
N GLU A 270 19.74 -13.20 1.75
CA GLU A 270 18.80 -13.89 2.63
C GLU A 270 19.23 -13.76 4.12
N GLU A 271 20.52 -13.88 4.41
CA GLU A 271 21.06 -13.72 5.77
C GLU A 271 20.81 -12.30 6.32
N GLU A 272 20.98 -11.29 5.50
CA GLU A 272 20.71 -9.89 5.86
C GLU A 272 19.21 -9.65 6.11
N GLN A 273 18.32 -10.26 5.31
CA GLN A 273 16.88 -10.24 5.55
C GLN A 273 16.56 -10.90 6.91
N TRP A 274 17.09 -12.09 7.20
CA TRP A 274 16.85 -12.77 8.47
C TRP A 274 17.40 -12.01 9.67
N ALA A 275 18.54 -11.33 9.51
CA ALA A 275 19.09 -10.48 10.56
C ALA A 275 18.15 -9.31 10.90
N LYS A 276 17.56 -8.66 9.88
CA LYS A 276 16.57 -7.59 10.09
C LYS A 276 15.27 -8.10 10.74
N LEU A 277 14.76 -9.25 10.32
CA LEU A 277 13.58 -9.86 10.93
C LEU A 277 13.85 -10.29 12.39
N SER A 278 15.05 -10.75 12.70
CA SER A 278 15.47 -11.04 14.07
C SER A 278 15.50 -9.77 14.92
N LEU A 279 16.01 -8.65 14.39
CA LEU A 279 15.97 -7.35 15.06
C LEU A 279 14.54 -6.88 15.34
N VAL A 280 13.62 -7.02 14.36
CA VAL A 280 12.18 -6.72 14.57
C VAL A 280 11.63 -7.52 15.74
N ARG A 281 11.91 -8.84 15.78
CA ARG A 281 11.46 -9.73 16.86
C ARG A 281 12.01 -9.31 18.22
N GLU A 282 13.31 -9.07 18.32
CA GLU A 282 13.96 -8.64 19.58
C GLU A 282 13.36 -7.33 20.12
N ILE A 283 13.11 -6.35 19.24
CA ILE A 283 12.48 -5.09 19.61
C ILE A 283 11.04 -5.32 20.08
N THR A 284 10.32 -6.17 19.37
CA THR A 284 8.91 -6.47 19.68
C THR A 284 8.80 -7.14 21.06
N GLU A 285 9.68 -8.11 21.36
CA GLU A 285 9.74 -8.77 22.66
C GLU A 285 10.09 -7.77 23.80
N GLU A 286 10.91 -6.77 23.54
CA GLU A 286 11.28 -5.76 24.56
C GLU A 286 10.17 -4.71 24.78
N VAL A 287 9.46 -4.33 23.74
CA VAL A 287 8.48 -3.22 23.80
C VAL A 287 7.09 -3.66 24.20
N TRP A 288 6.66 -4.86 23.77
CA TRP A 288 5.29 -5.38 23.96
C TRP A 288 5.24 -6.73 24.70
N GLY A 289 6.38 -7.40 24.99
CA GLY A 289 6.50 -8.72 25.64
C GLY A 289 6.29 -8.78 27.14
#